data_fadc67ea73ba86b3687afcad4a443cbb
#
_entry.id   fadc67ea73ba86b3687afcad4a443cbb
#
_cell.length_a   1.000
_cell.length_b   1.000
_cell.length_c   1.000
_cell.angle_alpha   90.00
_cell.angle_beta   90.00
_cell.angle_gamma   90.00
#
_symmetry.space_group_name_H-M   'P 1'
#
loop_
_entity.id
_entity.type
_entity.pdbx_description
1 polymer ?
#
loop_
_entity_poly.entity_id
_entity_poly.type
_entity_poly.pdbx_seq_one_letter_code
_entity_poly.pdbx_strand_id
1 'polypeptide(L)'
;MVRYLDIKINHGNRATTHDLKGAPVASTNSFDAHGTLEVGEQSYEIYRLAAVEGSDTLPYSLKVLLENLLRTEDGANITAEHIRALGGWDENAEPDTEIQFTPARVIMQDFTGVPCVVDLAAMREAISKLGGNPERVNPL
;
A
#
# COMPACT_ATOMS: atom_id res chain seq x y z
N MET A 1 -2.66 -7.39 18.19
CA MET A 1 -3.22 -7.41 16.82
C MET A 1 -2.04 -7.56 15.86
N VAL A 2 -1.84 -8.76 15.31
CA VAL A 2 -0.68 -9.04 14.45
C VAL A 2 -1.03 -8.59 13.04
N ARG A 3 -0.32 -7.61 12.52
CA ARG A 3 -0.44 -7.18 11.12
C ARG A 3 0.68 -7.86 10.33
N TYR A 4 0.32 -8.67 9.36
CA TYR A 4 1.28 -9.21 8.40
C TYR A 4 1.42 -8.25 7.24
N LEU A 5 2.66 -7.85 6.96
CA LEU A 5 2.99 -7.11 5.75
C LEU A 5 3.34 -8.14 4.68
N ASP A 6 2.54 -8.24 3.63
CA ASP A 6 2.92 -9.02 2.45
C ASP A 6 3.78 -8.17 1.52
N ILE A 7 5.03 -8.52 1.43
CA ILE A 7 5.89 -8.02 0.36
C ILE A 7 5.47 -8.79 -0.89
N LYS A 8 4.84 -8.13 -1.87
CA LYS A 8 4.56 -8.75 -3.16
C LYS A 8 5.88 -9.07 -3.85
N ILE A 9 6.22 -10.33 -3.86
CA ILE A 9 7.30 -10.88 -4.68
C ILE A 9 6.75 -10.97 -6.10
N ASN A 10 7.28 -10.18 -7.01
CA ASN A 10 6.95 -10.28 -8.43
C ASN A 10 7.70 -11.49 -9.01
N HIS A 11 7.07 -12.65 -9.03
CA HIS A 11 7.60 -13.79 -9.76
C HIS A 11 7.49 -13.50 -11.26
N GLY A 12 8.63 -13.30 -11.89
CA GLY A 12 8.75 -13.04 -13.31
C GLY A 12 7.89 -13.97 -14.16
N ASN A 13 7.09 -13.36 -14.97
CA ASN A 13 6.47 -13.76 -16.20
C ASN A 13 6.01 -15.22 -16.34
N ARG A 14 4.79 -15.53 -15.85
CA ARG A 14 3.91 -16.49 -16.50
C ARG A 14 2.56 -15.82 -16.69
N ALA A 15 2.31 -15.41 -17.94
CA ALA A 15 1.00 -14.95 -18.37
C ALA A 15 -0.04 -16.06 -18.14
N THR A 16 -0.87 -15.91 -17.13
CA THR A 16 -2.14 -16.60 -17.01
C THR A 16 -3.21 -15.55 -16.77
N THR A 17 -4.11 -15.51 -17.72
CA THR A 17 -5.31 -14.72 -17.86
C THR A 17 -6.13 -14.63 -16.57
N HIS A 18 -6.05 -13.50 -15.87
CA HIS A 18 -7.12 -12.82 -15.17
C HIS A 18 -6.66 -11.38 -14.88
N ASP A 19 -6.58 -10.59 -15.96
CA ASP A 19 -6.32 -9.17 -15.91
C ASP A 19 -7.59 -8.42 -15.50
N LEU A 20 -7.83 -8.31 -14.19
CA LEU A 20 -8.73 -7.33 -13.59
C LEU A 20 -8.00 -6.55 -12.49
N LYS A 21 -6.72 -6.32 -12.68
CA LYS A 21 -5.97 -5.35 -11.86
C LYS A 21 -6.01 -4.02 -12.60
N GLY A 22 -6.62 -3.02 -11.98
CA GLY A 22 -6.21 -1.67 -12.27
C GLY A 22 -4.69 -1.65 -12.26
N ALA A 23 -4.06 -1.18 -13.32
CA ALA A 23 -2.61 -1.10 -13.37
C ALA A 23 -2.13 -0.41 -12.08
N PRO A 24 -1.12 -0.94 -11.37
CA PRO A 24 -0.58 -0.24 -10.23
C PRO A 24 -0.20 1.16 -10.71
N VAL A 25 -0.75 2.18 -10.06
CA VAL A 25 -0.33 3.55 -10.32
C VAL A 25 1.16 3.55 -10.02
N ALA A 26 1.98 3.84 -11.03
CA ALA A 26 3.41 3.92 -10.83
C ALA A 26 3.69 5.00 -9.78
N SER A 27 4.49 4.67 -8.76
CA SER A 27 4.89 5.65 -7.76
C SER A 27 5.52 6.87 -8.42
N THR A 28 5.23 8.06 -7.93
CA THR A 28 5.87 9.31 -8.34
C THR A 28 7.38 9.28 -8.11
N ASN A 29 7.81 8.46 -7.12
CA ASN A 29 9.21 8.23 -6.77
C ASN A 29 10.02 9.52 -6.55
N SER A 30 9.44 10.49 -5.85
CA SER A 30 10.03 11.82 -5.61
C SER A 30 11.39 11.79 -4.90
N PHE A 31 11.72 10.69 -4.24
CA PHE A 31 12.97 10.48 -3.49
C PHE A 31 14.00 9.62 -4.25
N ASP A 32 13.70 9.22 -5.47
CA ASP A 32 14.55 8.26 -6.21
C ASP A 32 14.87 6.99 -5.40
N ALA A 33 13.87 6.54 -4.65
CA ALA A 33 13.99 5.40 -3.73
C ALA A 33 13.86 4.05 -4.43
N HIS A 34 13.21 4.02 -5.59
CA HIS A 34 12.99 2.79 -6.38
C HIS A 34 14.32 2.16 -6.81
N GLY A 35 14.37 0.84 -6.73
CA GLY A 35 15.56 0.10 -7.15
C GLY A 35 15.31 -1.39 -7.18
N THR A 36 16.36 -2.12 -7.49
CA THR A 36 16.35 -3.58 -7.61
C THR A 36 17.26 -4.20 -6.55
N LEU A 37 16.83 -5.31 -5.99
CA LEU A 37 17.61 -6.17 -5.11
C LEU A 37 17.75 -7.54 -5.77
N GLU A 38 18.98 -7.95 -6.05
CA GLU A 38 19.30 -9.27 -6.56
C GLU A 38 19.56 -10.24 -5.40
N VAL A 39 18.86 -11.37 -5.39
CA VAL A 39 19.04 -12.42 -4.37
C VAL A 39 19.17 -13.77 -5.11
N GLY A 40 20.40 -14.25 -5.27
CA GLY A 40 20.68 -15.42 -6.10
C GLY A 40 20.30 -15.14 -7.57
N GLU A 41 19.40 -15.96 -8.12
CA GLU A 41 18.89 -15.81 -9.48
C GLU A 41 17.60 -14.98 -9.58
N GLN A 42 17.14 -14.42 -8.46
CA GLN A 42 15.89 -13.66 -8.40
C GLN A 42 16.16 -12.17 -8.21
N SER A 43 15.36 -11.37 -8.89
CA SER A 43 15.38 -9.92 -8.84
C SER A 43 14.09 -9.40 -8.22
N TYR A 44 14.22 -8.51 -7.24
CA TYR A 44 13.09 -7.94 -6.51
C TYR A 44 13.08 -6.43 -6.65
N GLU A 45 11.90 -5.89 -6.90
CA GLU A 45 11.67 -4.45 -6.85
C GLU A 45 11.59 -4.00 -5.39
N ILE A 46 12.40 -3.01 -5.02
CA ILE A 46 12.47 -2.45 -3.67
C ILE A 46 12.38 -0.93 -3.69
N TYR A 47 12.02 -0.35 -2.54
CA TYR A 47 12.12 1.07 -2.28
C TYR A 47 13.07 1.30 -1.10
N ARG A 48 14.19 2.00 -1.37
CA ARG A 48 15.28 2.19 -0.40
C ARG A 48 14.92 3.26 0.61
N LEU A 49 14.84 2.88 1.89
CA LEU A 49 14.54 3.82 2.97
C LEU A 49 15.62 4.90 3.13
N ALA A 50 16.88 4.55 2.85
CA ALA A 50 18.00 5.48 2.95
C ALA A 50 17.90 6.70 2.00
N ALA A 51 16.95 6.69 1.06
CA ALA A 51 16.62 7.86 0.24
C ALA A 51 15.91 8.96 1.03
N VAL A 52 15.39 8.64 2.23
CA VAL A 52 14.68 9.61 3.08
C VAL A 52 15.54 9.92 4.31
N GLU A 53 15.80 11.21 4.52
CA GLU A 53 16.53 11.70 5.69
C GLU A 53 15.80 11.29 6.99
N GLY A 54 16.55 10.84 8.00
CA GLY A 54 16.02 10.40 9.29
C GLY A 54 15.53 8.94 9.31
N SER A 55 15.47 8.27 8.19
CA SER A 55 14.93 6.90 8.10
C SER A 55 15.72 5.85 8.91
N ASP A 56 16.99 6.08 9.16
CA ASP A 56 17.87 5.18 9.92
C ASP A 56 17.51 5.11 11.41
N THR A 57 17.03 6.21 11.98
CA THR A 57 16.63 6.34 13.39
C THR A 57 15.23 5.82 13.68
N LEU A 58 14.41 5.62 12.65
CA LEU A 58 13.02 5.17 12.81
C LEU A 58 12.92 3.76 13.43
N PRO A 59 11.93 3.53 14.31
CA PRO A 59 11.52 2.19 14.70
C PRO A 59 11.14 1.32 13.48
N TYR A 60 11.33 0.01 13.59
CA TYR A 60 11.04 -0.91 12.47
C TYR A 60 9.59 -0.80 11.96
N SER A 61 8.63 -0.57 12.83
CA SER A 61 7.23 -0.37 12.44
C SER A 61 7.05 0.84 11.53
N LEU A 62 7.73 1.94 11.81
CA LEU A 62 7.70 3.14 10.98
C LEU A 62 8.53 2.99 9.71
N LYS A 63 9.61 2.21 9.72
CA LYS A 63 10.35 1.84 8.51
C LYS A 63 9.49 1.07 7.51
N VAL A 64 8.68 0.12 8.00
CA VAL A 64 7.71 -0.61 7.17
C VAL A 64 6.67 0.33 6.57
N LEU A 65 6.18 1.28 7.36
CA LEU A 65 5.22 2.28 6.90
C LEU A 65 5.85 3.24 5.89
N LEU A 66 7.09 3.68 6.13
CA LEU A 66 7.84 4.53 5.21
C LEU A 66 8.04 3.87 3.85
N GLU A 67 8.38 2.57 3.83
CA GLU A 67 8.49 1.81 2.57
C GLU A 67 7.16 1.76 1.83
N ASN A 68 6.06 1.57 2.53
CA ASN A 68 4.74 1.60 1.94
C ASN A 68 4.43 2.95 1.29
N LEU A 69 4.72 4.07 1.96
CA LEU A 69 4.51 5.40 1.40
C LEU A 69 5.37 5.63 0.15
N LEU A 70 6.65 5.25 0.16
CA LEU A 70 7.54 5.36 -1.00
C LEU A 70 7.04 4.57 -2.20
N ARG A 71 6.51 3.38 -1.95
CA ARG A 71 5.98 2.49 -2.98
C ARG A 71 4.68 2.98 -3.58
N THR A 72 3.85 3.66 -2.80
CA THR A 72 2.48 4.04 -3.17
C THR A 72 2.29 5.55 -3.33
N GLU A 73 3.38 6.32 -3.36
CA GLU A 73 3.36 7.76 -3.59
C GLU A 73 2.66 8.08 -4.92
N ASP A 74 1.54 8.81 -4.85
CA ASP A 74 0.74 9.20 -6.01
C ASP A 74 0.66 10.72 -6.22
N GLY A 75 1.26 11.49 -5.31
CA GLY A 75 1.28 12.95 -5.33
C GLY A 75 -0.06 13.61 -4.95
N ALA A 76 -1.09 12.82 -4.64
CA ALA A 76 -2.42 13.29 -4.28
C ALA A 76 -2.82 12.84 -2.86
N ASN A 77 -2.96 11.53 -2.65
CA ASN A 77 -3.28 10.96 -1.35
C ASN A 77 -2.03 10.69 -0.51
N ILE A 78 -0.97 10.25 -1.17
CA ILE A 78 0.34 10.01 -0.56
C ILE A 78 1.35 10.90 -1.26
N THR A 79 1.81 11.91 -0.53
CA THR A 79 2.67 12.98 -1.05
C THR A 79 4.08 12.89 -0.48
N ALA A 80 5.02 13.57 -1.14
CA ALA A 80 6.38 13.71 -0.63
C ALA A 80 6.44 14.36 0.77
N GLU A 81 5.45 15.19 1.13
CA GLU A 81 5.36 15.81 2.45
C GLU A 81 5.07 14.77 3.53
N HIS A 82 4.14 13.83 3.28
CA HIS A 82 3.84 12.72 4.19
C HIS A 82 5.07 11.84 4.42
N ILE A 83 5.86 11.60 3.37
CA ILE A 83 7.09 10.81 3.44
C ILE A 83 8.15 11.52 4.30
N ARG A 84 8.35 12.85 4.09
CA ARG A 84 9.27 13.64 4.91
C ARG A 84 8.83 13.73 6.37
N ALA A 85 7.53 13.94 6.62
CA ALA A 85 6.99 13.99 7.97
C ALA A 85 7.24 12.69 8.71
N LEU A 86 7.06 11.54 8.06
CA LEU A 86 7.35 10.25 8.66
C LEU A 86 8.87 10.03 8.88
N GLY A 87 9.72 10.46 7.95
CA GLY A 87 11.18 10.41 8.10
C GLY A 87 11.69 11.25 9.27
N GLY A 88 11.06 12.39 9.51
CA GLY A 88 11.36 13.30 10.61
C GLY A 88 10.64 12.99 11.92
N TRP A 89 10.04 11.80 12.07
CA TRP A 89 9.32 11.43 13.28
C TRP A 89 10.18 11.53 14.55
N ASP A 90 9.63 12.16 15.59
CA ASP A 90 10.23 12.32 16.93
C ASP A 90 9.27 11.74 17.98
N GLU A 91 9.80 10.87 18.83
CA GLU A 91 9.02 10.23 19.91
C GLU A 91 8.47 11.21 20.97
N ASN A 92 9.09 12.39 21.08
CA ASN A 92 8.73 13.42 22.07
C ASN A 92 7.84 14.52 21.48
N ALA A 93 7.62 14.53 20.18
CA ALA A 93 6.77 15.52 19.54
C ALA A 93 5.29 15.12 19.62
N GLU A 94 4.43 16.12 19.76
CA GLU A 94 2.98 15.89 19.62
C GLU A 94 2.65 15.57 18.15
N PRO A 95 1.83 14.55 17.87
CA PRO A 95 1.44 14.21 16.52
C PRO A 95 0.64 15.34 15.87
N ASP A 96 1.11 15.87 14.76
CA ASP A 96 0.50 16.97 14.02
C ASP A 96 0.18 16.63 12.56
N THR A 97 0.68 15.52 12.07
CA THR A 97 0.54 15.14 10.66
C THR A 97 -0.18 13.81 10.51
N GLU A 98 -1.30 13.84 9.80
CA GLU A 98 -2.03 12.64 9.39
C GLU A 98 -1.46 12.12 8.07
N ILE A 99 -1.21 10.81 8.00
CA ILE A 99 -0.73 10.15 6.80
C ILE A 99 -1.72 9.07 6.34
N GLN A 100 -1.79 8.86 5.04
CA GLN A 100 -2.49 7.73 4.44
C GLN A 100 -1.49 6.65 4.06
N PHE A 101 -1.93 5.40 4.05
CA PHE A 101 -1.13 4.28 3.59
C PHE A 101 -2.02 3.24 2.91
N THR A 102 -1.44 2.45 2.01
CA THR A 102 -2.16 1.41 1.27
C THR A 102 -1.80 0.03 1.83
N PRO A 103 -2.67 -0.59 2.65
CA PRO A 103 -2.41 -1.92 3.17
C PRO A 103 -2.57 -2.97 2.06
N ALA A 104 -1.68 -3.96 2.03
CA ALA A 104 -1.79 -5.09 1.10
C ALA A 104 -2.93 -6.03 1.48
N ARG A 105 -3.22 -6.14 2.79
CA ARG A 105 -4.30 -6.96 3.34
C ARG A 105 -4.94 -6.29 4.55
N VAL A 106 -6.24 -6.46 4.67
CA VAL A 106 -7.03 -6.04 5.83
C VAL A 106 -7.65 -7.29 6.45
N ILE A 107 -7.37 -7.53 7.73
CA ILE A 107 -8.05 -8.56 8.50
C ILE A 107 -9.32 -7.96 9.06
N MET A 108 -10.45 -8.50 8.65
CA MET A 108 -11.75 -8.09 9.13
C MET A 108 -12.38 -9.20 9.98
N GLN A 109 -13.23 -8.81 10.93
CA GLN A 109 -14.04 -9.77 11.65
C GLN A 109 -15.12 -10.31 10.71
N ASP A 110 -15.27 -11.61 10.66
CA ASP A 110 -16.37 -12.29 9.93
C ASP A 110 -17.44 -12.75 10.91
N PHE A 111 -18.07 -11.82 11.59
CA PHE A 111 -19.22 -12.13 12.46
C PHE A 111 -20.48 -12.21 11.60
N THR A 112 -20.96 -13.43 11.36
CA THR A 112 -22.15 -13.73 10.52
C THR A 112 -22.04 -13.24 9.07
N GLY A 113 -20.84 -12.98 8.56
CA GLY A 113 -20.59 -12.47 7.20
C GLY A 113 -20.95 -11.00 6.97
N VAL A 114 -21.47 -10.30 7.99
CA VAL A 114 -21.96 -8.91 7.84
C VAL A 114 -20.86 -7.93 7.49
N PRO A 115 -19.69 -7.88 8.19
CA PRO A 115 -18.71 -6.80 7.99
C PRO A 115 -18.03 -6.77 6.61
N CYS A 116 -18.21 -7.77 5.78
CA CYS A 116 -17.56 -7.85 4.49
C CYS A 116 -18.51 -8.34 3.39
N VAL A 117 -19.02 -9.57 3.51
CA VAL A 117 -19.77 -10.22 2.43
C VAL A 117 -21.08 -9.49 2.15
N VAL A 118 -21.84 -9.15 3.19
CA VAL A 118 -23.13 -8.45 3.06
C VAL A 118 -22.92 -7.03 2.54
N ASP A 119 -21.94 -6.30 3.08
CA ASP A 119 -21.65 -4.93 2.66
C ASP A 119 -21.22 -4.88 1.19
N LEU A 120 -20.31 -5.75 0.77
CA LEU A 120 -19.89 -5.82 -0.64
C LEU A 120 -21.04 -6.23 -1.56
N ALA A 121 -21.89 -7.16 -1.14
CA ALA A 121 -23.07 -7.56 -1.92
C ALA A 121 -24.06 -6.39 -2.09
N ALA A 122 -24.33 -5.66 -1.01
CA ALA A 122 -25.19 -4.49 -1.04
C ALA A 122 -24.61 -3.36 -1.92
N MET A 123 -23.31 -3.12 -1.84
CA MET A 123 -22.64 -2.12 -2.69
C MET A 123 -22.72 -2.51 -4.18
N ARG A 124 -22.48 -3.77 -4.52
CA ARG A 124 -22.61 -4.27 -5.91
C ARG A 124 -24.03 -4.13 -6.44
N GLU A 125 -25.02 -4.47 -5.61
CA GLU A 125 -26.43 -4.28 -5.98
C GLU A 125 -26.76 -2.80 -6.22
N ALA A 126 -26.31 -1.91 -5.34
CA ALA A 126 -26.51 -0.47 -5.48
C ALA A 126 -25.86 0.08 -6.76
N ILE A 127 -24.61 -0.28 -7.04
CA ILE A 127 -23.91 0.13 -8.28
C ILE A 127 -24.64 -0.39 -9.53
N SER A 128 -25.10 -1.65 -9.51
CA SER A 128 -25.88 -2.21 -10.62
C SER A 128 -27.19 -1.43 -10.84
N LYS A 129 -27.92 -1.10 -9.78
CA LYS A 129 -29.16 -0.29 -9.86
C LYS A 129 -28.91 1.12 -10.40
N LEU A 130 -27.73 1.68 -10.15
CA LEU A 130 -27.31 2.99 -10.68
C LEU A 130 -26.76 2.91 -12.12
N GLY A 131 -26.77 1.73 -12.75
CA GLY A 131 -26.25 1.52 -14.10
C GLY A 131 -24.73 1.42 -14.21
N GLY A 132 -24.02 1.28 -13.08
CA GLY A 132 -22.58 1.09 -13.04
C GLY A 132 -22.17 -0.37 -13.13
N ASN A 133 -20.85 -0.62 -13.22
CA ASN A 133 -20.29 -1.96 -13.25
C ASN A 133 -20.01 -2.48 -11.82
N PRO A 134 -20.75 -3.49 -11.32
CA PRO A 134 -20.59 -4.04 -9.98
C PRO A 134 -19.22 -4.70 -9.74
N GLU A 135 -18.53 -5.15 -10.80
CA GLU A 135 -17.19 -5.75 -10.70
C GLU A 135 -16.11 -4.76 -10.20
N ARG A 136 -16.40 -3.47 -10.24
CA ARG A 136 -15.52 -2.43 -9.67
C ARG A 136 -15.57 -2.37 -8.14
N VAL A 137 -16.55 -3.00 -7.53
CA VAL A 137 -16.69 -3.09 -6.07
C VAL A 137 -15.98 -4.36 -5.58
N ASN A 138 -14.67 -4.32 -5.62
CA ASN A 138 -13.83 -5.38 -5.07
C ASN A 138 -12.73 -4.77 -4.19
N PRO A 139 -12.35 -5.43 -3.09
CA PRO A 139 -11.14 -5.10 -2.38
C PRO A 139 -9.94 -5.26 -3.31
N LEU A 140 -8.99 -4.36 -3.21
CA LEU A 140 -7.75 -4.38 -4.00
C LEU A 140 -6.82 -5.50 -3.52
#